data_ef1c22844388a5ae49cece318ebd8093
#
_entry.id   ef1c22844388a5ae49cece318ebd8093
#
_cell.length_a   1.000
_cell.length_b   1.000
_cell.length_c   1.000
_cell.angle_alpha   90.00
_cell.angle_beta   90.00
_cell.angle_gamma   90.00
#
_symmetry.space_group_name_H-M   'P 1'
#
loop_
_entity.id
_entity.type
_entity.pdbx_description
1 polymer ?
#
loop_
_entity_poly.entity_id
_entity_poly.type
_entity_poly.pdbx_seq_one_letter_code
_entity_poly.pdbx_strand_id
1 'polypeptide(L)'
;MNSTEYVTKRHKDIRLAQYKKNEKSNILIIGDSHSEDLVNAVFEAGLNLKKDFSSYYIPVRCGVLFVKDKKAREDPNFNCQRFSFFDEKLITQISNSDEVWIISSWKESDIKYMEESLNNILILDKKVRLFGTKNFGKVDARWFVNNEIDTWNTQIFSKKDLIKLRNKEKINKALTNISNSYDIEFVNTQHLICKGKDFCPNYRDGNIISHDGDHLTRHGAKILGESIKNLLTEKNNK
;
A
#
# COMPACT_ATOMS: atom_id res chain seq x y z
N MET A 1 -6.27 -13.37 17.72
CA MET A 1 -6.67 -12.50 16.60
C MET A 1 -6.49 -13.32 15.33
N ASN A 2 -7.53 -13.53 14.53
CA ASN A 2 -7.41 -14.22 13.25
C ASN A 2 -6.76 -13.29 12.20
N SER A 3 -6.35 -13.85 11.03
CA SER A 3 -5.64 -13.08 10.01
C SER A 3 -6.46 -11.91 9.46
N THR A 4 -7.75 -12.10 9.24
CA THR A 4 -8.65 -11.04 8.73
C THR A 4 -8.82 -9.92 9.75
N GLU A 5 -8.99 -10.24 11.01
CA GLU A 5 -9.08 -9.25 12.09
C GLU A 5 -7.77 -8.45 12.22
N TYR A 6 -6.61 -9.12 12.14
CA TYR A 6 -5.32 -8.43 12.15
C TYR A 6 -5.20 -7.42 11.00
N VAL A 7 -5.57 -7.82 9.79
CA VAL A 7 -5.44 -6.97 8.60
C VAL A 7 -6.31 -5.71 8.73
N THR A 8 -7.58 -5.84 9.14
CA THR A 8 -8.57 -4.77 9.01
C THR A 8 -8.72 -3.86 10.24
N LYS A 9 -8.41 -4.35 11.45
CA LYS A 9 -8.77 -3.65 12.69
C LYS A 9 -8.17 -2.25 12.80
N ARG A 10 -6.86 -2.15 12.73
CA ARG A 10 -6.16 -0.86 12.91
C ARG A 10 -6.58 0.19 11.90
N HIS A 11 -6.78 -0.24 10.65
CA HIS A 11 -7.26 0.67 9.60
C HIS A 11 -8.66 1.21 9.93
N LYS A 12 -9.56 0.36 10.44
CA LYS A 12 -10.89 0.79 10.88
C LYS A 12 -10.81 1.74 12.08
N ASP A 13 -9.92 1.47 13.03
CA ASP A 13 -9.77 2.27 14.25
C ASP A 13 -9.31 3.71 13.96
N ILE A 14 -8.53 3.92 12.88
CA ILE A 14 -8.05 5.26 12.47
C ILE A 14 -8.79 5.83 11.26
N ARG A 15 -9.88 5.20 10.81
CA ARG A 15 -10.63 5.65 9.63
C ARG A 15 -11.25 7.02 9.86
N LEU A 16 -10.84 8.01 9.07
CA LEU A 16 -11.22 9.41 9.21
C LEU A 16 -11.04 9.96 10.64
N ALA A 17 -10.07 9.40 11.38
CA ALA A 17 -9.75 9.88 12.71
C ALA A 17 -9.28 11.34 12.65
N GLN A 18 -9.78 12.16 13.56
CA GLN A 18 -9.32 13.53 13.70
C GLN A 18 -7.87 13.55 14.18
N TYR A 19 -7.06 14.40 13.58
CA TYR A 19 -5.69 14.61 14.03
C TYR A 19 -5.67 15.33 15.38
N LYS A 20 -4.73 14.96 16.19
CA LYS A 20 -4.52 15.64 17.48
C LYS A 20 -3.89 17.00 17.25
N LYS A 21 -4.29 17.99 18.05
CA LYS A 21 -3.62 19.30 18.08
C LYS A 21 -2.29 19.17 18.81
N ASN A 22 -1.27 18.73 18.11
CA ASN A 22 0.09 18.55 18.61
C ASN A 22 1.10 18.91 17.50
N GLU A 23 2.38 18.85 17.78
CA GLU A 23 3.47 19.15 16.82
C GLU A 23 3.77 17.99 15.84
N LYS A 24 3.02 16.90 15.87
CA LYS A 24 3.26 15.76 14.99
C LYS A 24 2.70 16.04 13.59
N SER A 25 3.45 15.57 12.58
CA SER A 25 2.93 15.54 11.21
C SER A 25 1.71 14.65 11.08
N ASN A 26 0.70 15.17 10.39
CA ASN A 26 -0.56 14.52 10.09
C ASN A 26 -0.48 13.78 8.75
N ILE A 27 -0.63 12.48 8.74
CA ILE A 27 -0.51 11.65 7.54
C ILE A 27 -1.85 10.97 7.27
N LEU A 28 -2.37 11.14 6.06
CA LEU A 28 -3.55 10.42 5.58
C LEU A 28 -3.13 9.27 4.66
N ILE A 29 -3.52 8.05 5.01
CA ILE A 29 -3.31 6.86 4.17
C ILE A 29 -4.60 6.55 3.43
N ILE A 30 -4.56 6.59 2.09
CA ILE A 30 -5.70 6.30 1.21
C ILE A 30 -5.41 5.04 0.40
N GLY A 31 -6.33 4.10 0.38
CA GLY A 31 -6.17 2.91 -0.44
C GLY A 31 -7.22 1.84 -0.27
N ASP A 32 -6.99 0.71 -0.93
CA ASP A 32 -7.74 -0.53 -0.78
C ASP A 32 -7.17 -1.40 0.35
N SER A 33 -7.33 -2.72 0.28
CA SER A 33 -6.76 -3.63 1.29
C SER A 33 -5.24 -3.53 1.47
N HIS A 34 -4.51 -3.00 0.48
CA HIS A 34 -3.09 -2.71 0.64
C HIS A 34 -2.82 -1.55 1.60
N SER A 35 -3.77 -0.61 1.75
CA SER A 35 -3.66 0.44 2.77
C SER A 35 -3.81 -0.11 4.19
N GLU A 36 -4.57 -1.19 4.36
CA GLU A 36 -4.67 -1.90 5.64
C GLU A 36 -3.31 -2.50 6.04
N ASP A 37 -2.58 -3.09 5.07
CA ASP A 37 -1.22 -3.58 5.29
C ASP A 37 -0.25 -2.44 5.64
N LEU A 38 -0.36 -1.30 4.96
CA LEU A 38 0.48 -0.12 5.22
C LEU A 38 0.22 0.46 6.61
N VAL A 39 -1.05 0.55 7.03
CA VAL A 39 -1.41 0.95 8.40
C VAL A 39 -0.80 -0.03 9.41
N ASN A 40 -0.93 -1.33 9.19
CA ASN A 40 -0.30 -2.31 10.08
C ASN A 40 1.22 -2.12 10.13
N ALA A 41 1.87 -1.86 9.00
CA ALA A 41 3.31 -1.64 8.93
C ALA A 41 3.76 -0.43 9.77
N VAL A 42 3.08 0.72 9.64
CA VAL A 42 3.43 1.91 10.43
C VAL A 42 3.23 1.71 11.93
N PHE A 43 2.23 0.94 12.34
CA PHE A 43 2.00 0.61 13.76
C PHE A 43 3.03 -0.40 14.28
N GLU A 44 3.37 -1.45 13.53
CA GLU A 44 4.39 -2.43 13.94
C GLU A 44 5.79 -1.79 14.09
N ALA A 45 6.10 -0.75 13.32
CA ALA A 45 7.35 0.02 13.42
C ALA A 45 7.32 1.15 14.45
N GLY A 46 6.19 1.38 15.12
CA GLY A 46 6.01 2.45 16.11
C GLY A 46 6.02 3.87 15.53
N LEU A 47 5.78 4.02 14.22
CA LEU A 47 5.72 5.34 13.57
C LEU A 47 4.55 6.19 14.07
N ASN A 48 3.45 5.56 14.48
CA ASN A 48 2.30 6.20 15.09
C ASN A 48 2.60 6.89 16.45
N LEU A 49 3.75 6.61 17.06
CA LEU A 49 4.20 7.33 18.25
C LEU A 49 4.78 8.71 17.90
N LYS A 50 5.28 8.87 16.66
CA LYS A 50 5.97 10.08 16.18
C LYS A 50 5.14 10.92 15.21
N LYS A 51 4.14 10.33 14.59
CA LYS A 51 3.26 10.95 13.59
C LYS A 51 1.80 10.58 13.86
N ASP A 52 0.88 11.46 13.51
CA ASP A 52 -0.55 11.15 13.61
C ASP A 52 -1.04 10.61 12.27
N PHE A 53 -1.70 9.46 12.32
CA PHE A 53 -2.21 8.79 11.14
C PHE A 53 -3.73 8.76 11.12
N SER A 54 -4.28 8.99 9.94
CA SER A 54 -5.67 8.73 9.60
C SER A 54 -5.72 7.86 8.35
N SER A 55 -6.83 7.19 8.10
CA SER A 55 -6.98 6.35 6.92
C SER A 55 -8.31 6.55 6.22
N TYR A 56 -8.34 6.29 4.91
CA TYR A 56 -9.55 6.22 4.13
C TYR A 56 -9.52 5.01 3.19
N TYR A 57 -10.57 4.19 3.27
CA TYR A 57 -10.66 2.96 2.48
C TYR A 57 -11.47 3.17 1.20
N ILE A 58 -10.88 2.83 0.06
CA ILE A 58 -11.54 2.80 -1.24
C ILE A 58 -11.45 1.36 -1.77
N PRO A 59 -12.56 0.62 -1.91
CA PRO A 59 -12.52 -0.74 -2.44
C PRO A 59 -11.84 -0.81 -3.80
N VAL A 60 -11.03 -1.84 -4.04
CA VAL A 60 -10.28 -2.03 -5.30
C VAL A 60 -11.17 -1.95 -6.54
N ARG A 61 -12.44 -2.36 -6.43
CA ARG A 61 -13.44 -2.29 -7.51
C ARG A 61 -13.88 -0.86 -7.84
N CYS A 62 -13.68 0.09 -6.93
CA CYS A 62 -13.96 1.51 -7.14
C CYS A 62 -12.75 2.30 -7.64
N GLY A 63 -11.56 1.68 -7.64
CA GLY A 63 -10.30 2.33 -8.03
C GLY A 63 -9.85 3.44 -7.08
N VAL A 64 -8.60 3.36 -6.65
CA VAL A 64 -7.97 4.35 -5.77
C VAL A 64 -7.39 5.48 -6.63
N LEU A 65 -8.27 6.21 -7.35
CA LEU A 65 -7.90 7.24 -8.31
C LEU A 65 -8.77 8.49 -8.10
N PHE A 66 -8.14 9.66 -8.06
CA PHE A 66 -8.82 10.95 -7.96
C PHE A 66 -9.18 11.48 -9.34
N VAL A 67 -10.11 10.78 -10.01
CA VAL A 67 -10.60 11.11 -11.36
C VAL A 67 -12.11 11.22 -11.36
N LYS A 68 -12.65 12.13 -12.18
CA LYS A 68 -14.11 12.36 -12.27
C LYS A 68 -14.83 11.22 -12.98
N ASP A 69 -14.26 10.73 -14.08
CA ASP A 69 -14.84 9.64 -14.86
C ASP A 69 -14.15 8.32 -14.56
N LYS A 70 -14.76 7.52 -13.67
CA LYS A 70 -14.24 6.21 -13.26
C LYS A 70 -14.88 5.04 -14.01
N LYS A 71 -15.70 5.28 -15.04
CA LYS A 71 -16.52 4.24 -15.70
C LYS A 71 -15.78 2.97 -16.09
N ALA A 72 -14.46 3.07 -16.34
CA ALA A 72 -13.64 1.91 -16.69
C ALA A 72 -13.36 0.93 -15.54
N ARG A 73 -13.66 1.29 -14.30
CA ARG A 73 -13.38 0.47 -13.10
C ARG A 73 -14.56 0.21 -12.19
N GLU A 74 -15.62 0.97 -12.35
CA GLU A 74 -16.79 0.81 -11.49
C GLU A 74 -17.51 -0.51 -11.82
N ASP A 75 -17.62 -1.37 -10.83
CA ASP A 75 -18.53 -2.49 -10.87
C ASP A 75 -19.95 -1.89 -10.85
N PRO A 76 -20.75 -2.04 -11.93
CA PRO A 76 -22.09 -1.45 -12.00
C PRO A 76 -23.04 -1.93 -10.89
N ASN A 77 -22.70 -3.05 -10.25
CA ASN A 77 -23.46 -3.61 -9.13
C ASN A 77 -22.99 -3.11 -7.76
N PHE A 78 -21.98 -2.21 -7.72
CA PHE A 78 -21.43 -1.71 -6.48
C PHE A 78 -21.49 -0.19 -6.42
N ASN A 79 -22.09 0.35 -5.36
CA ASN A 79 -22.20 1.79 -5.18
C ASN A 79 -20.83 2.41 -4.77
N CYS A 80 -20.06 2.80 -5.76
CA CYS A 80 -18.76 3.44 -5.57
C CYS A 80 -18.81 4.91 -5.16
N GLN A 81 -19.97 5.56 -5.23
CA GLN A 81 -20.09 6.99 -4.85
C GLN A 81 -19.68 7.25 -3.41
N ARG A 82 -19.91 6.28 -2.53
CA ARG A 82 -19.51 6.35 -1.11
C ARG A 82 -18.00 6.22 -0.86
N PHE A 83 -17.24 5.89 -1.89
CA PHE A 83 -15.81 5.61 -1.81
C PHE A 83 -15.06 6.41 -2.87
N SER A 84 -15.44 7.67 -3.03
CA SER A 84 -14.85 8.57 -4.00
C SER A 84 -13.87 9.52 -3.34
N PHE A 85 -12.83 9.96 -4.07
CA PHE A 85 -11.99 11.08 -3.68
C PHE A 85 -12.76 12.40 -3.59
N PHE A 86 -13.97 12.48 -4.20
CA PHE A 86 -14.86 13.63 -4.12
C PHE A 86 -15.83 13.58 -2.92
N ASP A 87 -15.68 12.62 -2.00
CA ASP A 87 -16.36 12.61 -0.71
C ASP A 87 -15.86 13.81 0.11
N GLU A 88 -16.78 14.67 0.55
CA GLU A 88 -16.45 15.87 1.31
C GLU A 88 -15.64 15.57 2.59
N LYS A 89 -15.91 14.43 3.24
CA LYS A 89 -15.16 13.99 4.42
C LYS A 89 -13.71 13.67 4.06
N LEU A 90 -13.48 13.04 2.91
CA LEU A 90 -12.14 12.75 2.43
C LEU A 90 -11.41 14.03 2.05
N ILE A 91 -12.04 14.94 1.30
CA ILE A 91 -11.46 16.23 0.95
C ILE A 91 -11.08 17.02 2.20
N THR A 92 -11.98 17.08 3.19
CA THR A 92 -11.69 17.73 4.49
C THR A 92 -10.49 17.08 5.17
N GLN A 93 -10.41 15.74 5.15
CA GLN A 93 -9.29 15.03 5.78
C GLN A 93 -7.96 15.23 5.04
N ILE A 94 -7.99 15.30 3.69
CA ILE A 94 -6.83 15.67 2.88
C ILE A 94 -6.37 17.09 3.26
N SER A 95 -7.29 18.05 3.34
CA SER A 95 -6.97 19.43 3.68
C SER A 95 -6.32 19.56 5.06
N ASN A 96 -6.71 18.72 6.02
CA ASN A 96 -6.17 18.70 7.38
C ASN A 96 -4.87 17.89 7.53
N SER A 97 -4.41 17.21 6.49
CA SER A 97 -3.16 16.43 6.52
C SER A 97 -1.99 17.24 5.98
N ASP A 98 -0.78 16.94 6.45
CA ASP A 98 0.48 17.48 5.92
C ASP A 98 0.96 16.64 4.74
N GLU A 99 0.68 15.34 4.76
CA GLU A 99 1.13 14.38 3.76
C GLU A 99 0.03 13.35 3.44
N VAL A 100 -0.11 13.01 2.17
CA VAL A 100 -1.06 11.99 1.68
C VAL A 100 -0.27 10.80 1.12
N TRP A 101 -0.50 9.62 1.68
CA TRP A 101 0.06 8.36 1.22
C TRP A 101 -0.99 7.55 0.47
N ILE A 102 -0.71 7.23 -0.78
CA ILE A 102 -1.66 6.52 -1.66
C ILE A 102 -1.09 5.14 -2.00
N ILE A 103 -1.87 4.11 -1.75
CA ILE A 103 -1.49 2.72 -2.04
C ILE A 103 -2.69 1.92 -2.54
N SER A 104 -2.45 1.04 -3.50
CA SER A 104 -3.48 0.13 -4.00
C SER A 104 -2.86 -1.14 -4.58
N SER A 105 -3.67 -2.17 -4.73
CA SER A 105 -3.37 -3.30 -5.62
C SER A 105 -3.48 -2.84 -7.09
N TRP A 106 -2.58 -1.94 -7.50
CA TRP A 106 -2.57 -1.30 -8.81
C TRP A 106 -2.70 -2.30 -9.94
N LYS A 107 -3.49 -1.93 -10.97
CA LYS A 107 -3.67 -2.67 -12.22
C LYS A 107 -3.13 -1.85 -13.38
N GLU A 108 -2.82 -2.52 -14.48
CA GLU A 108 -2.38 -1.86 -15.71
C GLU A 108 -3.41 -0.82 -16.21
N SER A 109 -4.71 -1.13 -16.04
CA SER A 109 -5.80 -0.18 -16.37
C SER A 109 -5.79 1.11 -15.57
N ASP A 110 -5.12 1.16 -14.41
CA ASP A 110 -5.05 2.36 -13.57
C ASP A 110 -4.03 3.36 -14.06
N ILE A 111 -2.97 2.86 -14.71
CA ILE A 111 -1.83 3.66 -15.12
C ILE A 111 -2.27 4.82 -16.02
N LYS A 112 -3.20 4.58 -16.93
CA LYS A 112 -3.71 5.62 -17.84
C LYS A 112 -4.46 6.78 -17.16
N TYR A 113 -4.93 6.58 -15.92
CA TYR A 113 -5.64 7.60 -15.14
C TYR A 113 -4.77 8.21 -14.03
N MET A 114 -3.55 7.69 -13.85
CA MET A 114 -2.70 8.09 -12.73
C MET A 114 -2.30 9.54 -12.83
N GLU A 115 -1.96 10.04 -14.02
CA GLU A 115 -1.58 11.43 -14.22
C GLU A 115 -2.71 12.40 -13.85
N GLU A 116 -3.94 12.14 -14.31
CA GLU A 116 -5.11 12.94 -13.92
C GLU A 116 -5.33 12.88 -12.40
N SER A 117 -5.21 11.69 -11.81
CA SER A 117 -5.36 11.50 -10.36
C SER A 117 -4.33 12.30 -9.56
N LEU A 118 -3.07 12.29 -9.97
CA LEU A 118 -2.01 13.04 -9.30
C LEU A 118 -2.20 14.55 -9.46
N ASN A 119 -2.54 15.02 -10.65
CA ASN A 119 -2.85 16.44 -10.88
C ASN A 119 -3.95 16.93 -9.94
N ASN A 120 -5.05 16.16 -9.80
CA ASN A 120 -6.16 16.53 -8.94
C ASN A 120 -5.79 16.57 -7.45
N ILE A 121 -4.84 15.72 -7.01
CA ILE A 121 -4.36 15.73 -5.62
C ILE A 121 -3.37 16.87 -5.39
N LEU A 122 -2.47 17.13 -6.32
CA LEU A 122 -1.45 18.16 -6.20
C LEU A 122 -2.04 19.57 -6.16
N ILE A 123 -3.20 19.80 -6.80
CA ILE A 123 -3.95 21.07 -6.68
C ILE A 123 -4.32 21.38 -5.22
N LEU A 124 -4.41 20.37 -4.36
CA LEU A 124 -4.71 20.56 -2.93
C LEU A 124 -3.48 20.98 -2.10
N ASP A 125 -2.34 21.21 -2.74
CA ASP A 125 -1.06 21.64 -2.13
C ASP A 125 -0.62 20.72 -0.98
N LYS A 126 -0.60 19.43 -1.25
CA LYS A 126 -0.21 18.41 -0.28
C LYS A 126 1.02 17.64 -0.74
N LYS A 127 1.89 17.33 0.20
CA LYS A 127 2.96 16.39 -0.05
C LYS A 127 2.37 15.01 -0.31
N VAL A 128 2.65 14.43 -1.48
CA VAL A 128 2.13 13.14 -1.89
C VAL A 128 3.23 12.08 -1.91
N ARG A 129 2.90 10.91 -1.37
CA ARG A 129 3.75 9.72 -1.49
C ARG A 129 2.95 8.58 -2.11
N LEU A 130 3.41 8.10 -3.25
CA LEU A 130 2.78 7.01 -3.99
C LEU A 130 3.48 5.69 -3.69
N PHE A 131 2.74 4.73 -3.15
CA PHE A 131 3.25 3.39 -2.87
C PHE A 131 2.92 2.44 -4.01
N GLY A 132 3.92 1.67 -4.43
CA GLY A 132 3.78 0.63 -5.44
C GLY A 132 3.01 -0.59 -4.93
N THR A 133 2.66 -1.44 -5.88
CA THR A 133 2.02 -2.72 -5.58
C THR A 133 3.05 -3.78 -5.17
N LYS A 134 2.60 -4.82 -4.48
CA LYS A 134 3.41 -5.97 -4.04
C LYS A 134 2.73 -7.28 -4.38
N ASN A 135 3.51 -8.35 -4.53
CA ASN A 135 3.01 -9.72 -4.63
C ASN A 135 4.13 -10.73 -4.34
N PHE A 136 3.81 -11.83 -3.65
CA PHE A 136 4.75 -12.88 -3.24
C PHE A 136 4.43 -14.22 -3.89
N GLY A 137 3.62 -14.23 -4.96
CA GLY A 137 3.12 -15.45 -5.58
C GLY A 137 2.02 -16.13 -4.75
N LYS A 138 1.47 -17.20 -5.29
CA LYS A 138 0.44 -17.96 -4.58
C LYS A 138 1.08 -18.70 -3.40
N VAL A 139 0.50 -18.47 -2.21
CA VAL A 139 0.86 -19.22 -1.03
C VAL A 139 0.10 -20.55 -1.05
N ASP A 140 0.82 -21.66 -1.26
CA ASP A 140 0.28 -23.01 -1.01
C ASP A 140 0.74 -23.47 0.37
N ALA A 141 -0.17 -23.46 1.35
CA ALA A 141 0.14 -23.89 2.70
C ALA A 141 0.66 -25.33 2.75
N ARG A 142 0.19 -26.19 1.83
CA ARG A 142 0.68 -27.59 1.73
C ARG A 142 2.13 -27.66 1.29
N TRP A 143 2.58 -26.71 0.46
CA TRP A 143 3.99 -26.65 0.08
C TRP A 143 4.87 -26.44 1.31
N PHE A 144 4.52 -25.50 2.20
CA PHE A 144 5.27 -25.23 3.43
C PHE A 144 5.21 -26.41 4.42
N VAL A 145 4.08 -27.13 4.50
CA VAL A 145 3.93 -28.29 5.37
C VAL A 145 4.78 -29.49 4.86
N ASN A 146 4.88 -29.66 3.54
CA ASN A 146 5.54 -30.81 2.93
C ASN A 146 7.05 -30.59 2.67
N ASN A 147 7.58 -29.40 2.94
CA ASN A 147 9.00 -29.10 2.74
C ASN A 147 9.66 -28.76 4.08
N GLU A 148 10.94 -29.06 4.18
CA GLU A 148 11.74 -28.70 5.34
C GLU A 148 11.88 -27.17 5.45
N ILE A 149 11.92 -26.65 6.68
CA ILE A 149 12.01 -25.20 6.97
C ILE A 149 13.19 -24.57 6.23
N ASP A 150 14.32 -25.24 6.12
CA ASP A 150 15.51 -24.72 5.45
C ASP A 150 15.32 -24.49 3.95
N THR A 151 14.35 -25.19 3.33
CA THR A 151 14.03 -25.04 1.90
C THR A 151 13.02 -23.93 1.62
N TRP A 152 12.35 -23.36 2.62
CA TRP A 152 11.31 -22.35 2.43
C TRP A 152 11.82 -21.05 1.80
N ASN A 153 13.10 -20.75 1.95
CA ASN A 153 13.76 -19.63 1.27
C ASN A 153 13.93 -19.83 -0.25
N THR A 154 13.76 -21.06 -0.72
CA THR A 154 13.91 -21.46 -2.13
C THR A 154 12.57 -21.71 -2.80
N GLN A 155 11.50 -21.04 -2.36
CA GLN A 155 10.17 -21.18 -2.94
C GLN A 155 10.20 -21.11 -4.46
N ILE A 156 9.67 -22.14 -5.12
CA ILE A 156 9.55 -22.21 -6.57
C ILE A 156 8.22 -21.61 -6.98
N PHE A 157 8.27 -20.56 -7.78
CA PHE A 157 7.08 -19.93 -8.33
C PHE A 157 6.53 -20.70 -9.53
N SER A 158 5.22 -20.88 -9.59
CA SER A 158 4.57 -21.40 -10.79
C SER A 158 4.72 -20.42 -11.96
N LYS A 159 4.59 -20.90 -13.21
CA LYS A 159 4.57 -20.05 -14.41
C LYS A 159 3.53 -18.91 -14.29
N LYS A 160 2.36 -19.22 -13.70
CA LYS A 160 1.30 -18.24 -13.47
C LYS A 160 1.70 -17.17 -12.45
N ASP A 161 2.40 -17.56 -11.39
CA ASP A 161 2.90 -16.62 -10.38
C ASP A 161 3.98 -15.72 -10.97
N LEU A 162 4.91 -16.26 -11.75
CA LEU A 162 5.93 -15.47 -12.43
C LEU A 162 5.33 -14.42 -13.39
N ILE A 163 4.24 -14.77 -14.10
CA ILE A 163 3.53 -13.80 -14.96
C ILE A 163 2.93 -12.68 -14.09
N LYS A 164 2.30 -12.99 -12.97
CA LYS A 164 1.75 -11.98 -12.05
C LYS A 164 2.83 -11.08 -11.48
N LEU A 165 3.95 -11.65 -11.02
CA LEU A 165 5.08 -10.91 -10.47
C LEU A 165 5.64 -9.92 -11.50
N ARG A 166 5.88 -10.38 -12.75
CA ARG A 166 6.34 -9.52 -13.85
C ARG A 166 5.36 -8.41 -14.20
N ASN A 167 4.05 -8.67 -14.14
CA ASN A 167 3.04 -7.64 -14.35
C ASN A 167 3.09 -6.58 -13.25
N LYS A 168 3.28 -6.97 -11.99
CA LYS A 168 3.42 -6.04 -10.87
C LYS A 168 4.71 -5.19 -10.98
N GLU A 169 5.81 -5.80 -11.42
CA GLU A 169 7.05 -5.09 -11.73
C GLU A 169 6.85 -4.02 -12.81
N LYS A 170 6.19 -4.36 -13.94
CA LYS A 170 5.86 -3.41 -15.01
C LYS A 170 5.01 -2.25 -14.49
N ILE A 171 4.01 -2.53 -13.65
CA ILE A 171 3.17 -1.51 -13.03
C ILE A 171 4.01 -0.60 -12.14
N ASN A 172 4.85 -1.15 -11.26
CA ASN A 172 5.72 -0.37 -10.39
C ASN A 172 6.67 0.53 -11.21
N LYS A 173 7.23 0.02 -12.31
CA LYS A 173 8.08 0.81 -13.21
C LYS A 173 7.31 1.96 -13.88
N ALA A 174 6.08 1.73 -14.33
CA ALA A 174 5.23 2.78 -14.88
C ALA A 174 4.90 3.85 -13.83
N LEU A 175 4.55 3.45 -12.61
CA LEU A 175 4.30 4.37 -11.49
C LEU A 175 5.55 5.18 -11.14
N THR A 176 6.74 4.58 -11.16
CA THR A 176 8.02 5.29 -10.95
C THR A 176 8.20 6.39 -11.99
N ASN A 177 8.01 6.08 -13.28
CA ASN A 177 8.16 7.04 -14.34
C ASN A 177 7.19 8.22 -14.20
N ILE A 178 5.91 7.93 -13.94
CA ILE A 178 4.89 8.96 -13.72
C ILE A 178 5.25 9.82 -12.50
N SER A 179 5.61 9.20 -11.38
CA SER A 179 5.95 9.93 -10.16
C SER A 179 7.13 10.89 -10.35
N ASN A 180 8.14 10.46 -11.12
CA ASN A 180 9.29 11.31 -11.46
C ASN A 180 8.89 12.54 -12.30
N SER A 181 7.87 12.40 -13.18
CA SER A 181 7.37 13.52 -14.00
C SER A 181 6.60 14.55 -13.19
N TYR A 182 6.13 14.18 -11.99
CA TYR A 182 5.35 15.04 -11.09
C TYR A 182 6.11 15.46 -9.81
N ASP A 183 7.39 15.13 -9.72
CA ASP A 183 8.21 15.34 -8.51
C ASP A 183 7.56 14.75 -7.23
N ILE A 184 6.92 13.58 -7.39
CA ILE A 184 6.27 12.86 -6.32
C ILE A 184 7.17 11.71 -5.84
N GLU A 185 7.24 11.52 -4.54
CA GLU A 185 7.97 10.37 -3.99
C GLU A 185 7.27 9.06 -4.30
N PHE A 186 7.89 8.21 -5.13
CA PHE A 186 7.47 6.83 -5.32
C PHE A 186 8.18 5.89 -4.35
N VAL A 187 7.41 5.07 -3.64
CA VAL A 187 7.90 4.05 -2.72
C VAL A 187 7.60 2.67 -3.27
N ASN A 188 8.60 1.97 -3.79
CA ASN A 188 8.42 0.60 -4.27
C ASN A 188 8.24 -0.36 -3.09
N THR A 189 6.99 -0.67 -2.75
CA THR A 189 6.63 -1.54 -1.61
C THR A 189 7.25 -2.93 -1.72
N GLN A 190 7.32 -3.48 -2.95
CA GLN A 190 7.97 -4.78 -3.21
C GLN A 190 9.46 -4.73 -2.86
N HIS A 191 10.18 -3.69 -3.31
CA HIS A 191 11.60 -3.52 -3.04
C HIS A 191 11.89 -3.33 -1.55
N LEU A 192 11.04 -2.60 -0.82
CA LEU A 192 11.20 -2.43 0.63
C LEU A 192 11.15 -3.77 1.37
N ILE A 193 10.24 -4.65 0.97
CA ILE A 193 10.10 -5.97 1.58
C ILE A 193 11.20 -6.91 1.08
N CYS A 194 11.51 -6.91 -0.20
CA CYS A 194 12.44 -7.82 -0.86
C CYS A 194 13.89 -7.32 -0.94
N LYS A 195 14.27 -6.30 -0.16
CA LYS A 195 15.64 -5.73 -0.12
C LYS A 195 16.14 -5.32 -1.50
N GLY A 196 15.35 -4.52 -2.23
CA GLY A 196 15.69 -4.00 -3.55
C GLY A 196 15.44 -4.97 -4.72
N LYS A 197 14.89 -6.16 -4.49
CA LYS A 197 14.57 -7.13 -5.53
C LYS A 197 13.09 -7.03 -5.96
N ASP A 198 12.80 -7.30 -7.23
CA ASP A 198 11.44 -7.29 -7.78
C ASP A 198 10.58 -8.41 -7.21
N PHE A 199 11.19 -9.50 -6.73
CA PHE A 199 10.51 -10.60 -6.04
C PHE A 199 11.44 -11.31 -5.07
N CYS A 200 10.85 -11.90 -4.05
CA CYS A 200 11.51 -12.71 -3.05
C CYS A 200 10.56 -13.82 -2.57
N PRO A 201 11.09 -14.89 -1.98
CA PRO A 201 10.28 -15.93 -1.36
C PRO A 201 9.33 -15.35 -0.31
N ASN A 202 8.16 -15.98 -0.16
CA ASN A 202 7.16 -15.58 0.86
C ASN A 202 7.53 -16.02 2.28
N TYR A 203 8.80 -16.22 2.53
CA TYR A 203 9.33 -16.65 3.81
C TYR A 203 10.63 -15.94 4.12
N ARG A 204 10.79 -15.47 5.35
CA ARG A 204 11.99 -14.77 5.81
C ARG A 204 12.08 -14.82 7.33
N ASP A 205 13.30 -15.00 7.83
CA ASP A 205 13.62 -14.98 9.27
C ASP A 205 12.67 -15.87 10.11
N GLY A 206 12.41 -17.10 9.64
CA GLY A 206 11.56 -18.07 10.32
C GLY A 206 10.05 -17.87 10.15
N ASN A 207 9.59 -16.89 9.35
CA ASN A 207 8.18 -16.55 9.25
C ASN A 207 7.69 -16.26 7.83
N ILE A 208 6.41 -16.52 7.59
CA ILE A 208 5.73 -16.20 6.33
C ILE A 208 5.47 -14.69 6.25
N ILE A 209 5.78 -14.07 5.10
CA ILE A 209 5.61 -12.63 4.84
C ILE A 209 4.15 -12.28 4.52
N SER A 210 3.48 -13.13 3.72
CA SER A 210 2.12 -12.90 3.24
C SER A 210 1.24 -14.11 3.43
N HIS A 211 -0.05 -13.90 3.75
CA HIS A 211 -1.03 -14.98 3.96
C HIS A 211 -1.48 -15.63 2.65
N ASP A 212 -1.64 -14.85 1.60
CA ASP A 212 -2.25 -15.24 0.32
C ASP A 212 -1.42 -14.83 -0.89
N GLY A 213 -0.24 -14.27 -0.66
CA GLY A 213 0.66 -13.72 -1.66
C GLY A 213 0.46 -12.22 -1.90
N ASP A 214 -0.54 -11.58 -1.33
CA ASP A 214 -0.88 -10.16 -1.49
C ASP A 214 -0.91 -9.42 -0.15
N HIS A 215 -1.64 -9.96 0.86
CA HIS A 215 -1.79 -9.33 2.17
C HIS A 215 -0.71 -9.80 3.14
N LEU A 216 -0.19 -8.85 3.92
CA LEU A 216 0.93 -9.10 4.82
C LEU A 216 0.48 -9.81 6.12
N THR A 217 1.32 -10.73 6.57
CA THR A 217 1.30 -11.20 7.96
C THR A 217 1.80 -10.08 8.88
N ARG A 218 1.71 -10.29 10.20
CA ARG A 218 2.34 -9.38 11.17
C ARG A 218 3.85 -9.26 10.93
N HIS A 219 4.51 -10.37 10.59
CA HIS A 219 5.94 -10.38 10.27
C HIS A 219 6.24 -9.55 9.01
N GLY A 220 5.48 -9.75 7.93
CA GLY A 220 5.60 -8.96 6.71
C GLY A 220 5.35 -7.47 6.93
N ALA A 221 4.33 -7.12 7.74
CA ALA A 221 4.04 -5.74 8.11
C ALA A 221 5.19 -5.12 8.92
N LYS A 222 5.83 -5.86 9.83
CA LYS A 222 7.01 -5.39 10.57
C LYS A 222 8.19 -5.11 9.64
N ILE A 223 8.48 -6.00 8.69
CA ILE A 223 9.54 -5.79 7.69
C ILE A 223 9.28 -4.50 6.89
N LEU A 224 8.06 -4.33 6.36
CA LEU A 224 7.69 -3.13 5.62
C LEU A 224 7.81 -1.88 6.48
N GLY A 225 7.32 -1.93 7.70
CA GLY A 225 7.33 -0.80 8.63
C GLY A 225 8.74 -0.33 8.99
N GLU A 226 9.65 -1.24 9.30
CA GLU A 226 11.05 -0.90 9.57
C GLU A 226 11.74 -0.30 8.32
N SER A 227 11.44 -0.84 7.13
CA SER A 227 11.97 -0.28 5.89
C SER A 227 11.45 1.14 5.62
N ILE A 228 10.17 1.42 5.88
CA ILE A 228 9.59 2.77 5.78
C ILE A 228 10.23 3.70 6.81
N LYS A 229 10.42 3.25 8.04
CA LYS A 229 11.07 4.05 9.10
C LYS A 229 12.47 4.48 8.71
N ASN A 230 13.28 3.57 8.15
CA ASN A 230 14.62 3.88 7.66
C ASN A 230 14.56 4.91 6.52
N LEU A 231 13.68 4.72 5.53
CA LEU A 231 13.46 5.66 4.43
C LEU A 231 13.15 7.08 4.92
N LEU A 232 12.29 7.20 5.95
CA LEU A 232 11.93 8.49 6.53
C LEU A 232 13.07 9.13 7.34
N THR A 233 13.93 8.32 7.96
CA THR A 233 15.05 8.80 8.77
C THR A 233 16.20 9.28 7.90
N GLU A 234 16.52 8.58 6.82
CA GLU A 234 17.59 8.95 5.89
C GLU A 234 17.35 10.31 5.21
N LYS A 235 16.08 10.67 4.98
CA LYS A 235 15.72 11.96 4.38
C LYS A 235 15.82 13.15 5.34
N ASN A 236 15.70 12.92 6.63
CA ASN A 236 15.84 13.99 7.64
C ASN A 236 17.31 14.36 7.90
N ASN A 237 18.26 13.56 7.40
CA ASN A 237 19.69 13.76 7.58
C ASN A 237 20.39 14.35 6.34
N LYS A 238 19.65 14.69 5.29
CA LYS A 238 20.09 15.39 4.07
C LYS A 238 19.48 16.78 4.01
#